data_9e57216861b4ef8f0dc021a564f9d417
#
_entry.id   9e57216861b4ef8f0dc021a564f9d417
#
_cell.length_a   1.000
_cell.length_b   1.000
_cell.length_c   1.000
_cell.angle_alpha   90.00
_cell.angle_beta   90.00
_cell.angle_gamma   90.00
#
_symmetry.space_group_name_H-M   'P 1'
#
loop_
_entity.id
_entity.type
_entity.pdbx_description
1 polymer ?
#
loop_
_entity_poly.entity_id
_entity_poly.type
_entity_poly.pdbx_seq_one_letter_code
_entity_poly.pdbx_strand_id
1 'polypeptide(L)'
;MKSQAHRFAALAMALGILLGLAACDRQNISELEEGVSTEADVRERFGAPEAVWDGEDGAQIYEYNRQPAGYQNYQITIGADGKMAALRQVLAPHNFERIQPGMPMEQVRRMLGKPMKITPYALKQETHYDWRYRDGPNEGDTKLFTVVFSPDLRVVSTMSVRDPDLDRSR
;
A
#
# COMPACT_ATOMS: atom_id res chain seq x y z
N MET A 1 -32.94 -31.20 -2.21
CA MET A 1 -32.77 -30.05 -3.11
C MET A 1 -32.61 -28.68 -2.40
N LYS A 2 -32.93 -28.52 -1.10
CA LYS A 2 -32.80 -27.23 -0.37
C LYS A 2 -31.37 -26.86 0.07
N SER A 3 -30.46 -27.84 0.18
CA SER A 3 -29.07 -27.61 0.68
C SER A 3 -28.12 -26.97 -0.34
N GLN A 4 -28.38 -27.12 -1.62
CA GLN A 4 -27.51 -26.55 -2.68
C GLN A 4 -27.72 -25.04 -2.86
N ALA A 5 -28.95 -24.55 -2.70
CA ALA A 5 -29.28 -23.13 -2.86
C ALA A 5 -28.57 -22.21 -1.83
N HIS A 6 -28.39 -22.70 -0.60
CA HIS A 6 -27.72 -21.93 0.47
C HIS A 6 -26.21 -21.80 0.25
N ARG A 7 -25.59 -22.80 -0.42
CA ARG A 7 -24.14 -22.76 -0.72
C ARG A 7 -23.81 -21.77 -1.84
N PHE A 8 -24.70 -21.67 -2.84
CA PHE A 8 -24.54 -20.69 -3.94
C PHE A 8 -24.79 -19.25 -3.46
N ALA A 9 -25.75 -19.04 -2.55
CA ALA A 9 -26.02 -17.72 -1.98
C ALA A 9 -24.87 -17.22 -1.10
N ALA A 10 -24.25 -18.11 -0.30
CA ALA A 10 -23.10 -17.76 0.54
C ALA A 10 -21.86 -17.44 -0.31
N LEU A 11 -21.63 -18.15 -1.42
CA LEU A 11 -20.51 -17.90 -2.33
C LEU A 11 -20.66 -16.56 -3.08
N ALA A 12 -21.88 -16.23 -3.51
CA ALA A 12 -22.17 -14.95 -4.18
C ALA A 12 -22.03 -13.76 -3.24
N MET A 13 -22.36 -13.92 -1.96
CA MET A 13 -22.21 -12.86 -0.96
C MET A 13 -20.73 -12.60 -0.60
N ALA A 14 -19.90 -13.66 -0.57
CA ALA A 14 -18.45 -13.53 -0.32
C ALA A 14 -17.72 -12.87 -1.50
N LEU A 15 -18.15 -13.11 -2.74
CA LEU A 15 -17.54 -12.52 -3.94
C LEU A 15 -17.88 -11.01 -4.08
N GLY A 16 -19.06 -10.59 -3.59
CA GLY A 16 -19.49 -9.18 -3.61
C GLY A 16 -18.67 -8.26 -2.70
N ILE A 17 -18.13 -8.81 -1.60
CA ILE A 17 -17.35 -8.03 -0.62
C ILE A 17 -15.94 -7.70 -1.13
N LEU A 18 -15.36 -8.56 -1.99
CA LEU A 18 -14.00 -8.37 -2.53
C LEU A 18 -13.89 -7.30 -3.64
N LEU A 19 -14.98 -7.00 -4.34
CA LEU A 19 -15.01 -5.99 -5.41
C LEU A 19 -15.21 -4.55 -4.89
N GLY A 20 -15.60 -4.38 -3.63
CA GLY A 20 -15.92 -3.08 -3.04
C GLY A 20 -14.72 -2.21 -2.65
N LEU A 21 -13.56 -2.81 -2.35
CA LEU A 21 -12.47 -2.08 -1.68
C LEU A 21 -11.74 -1.06 -2.57
N ALA A 22 -11.58 -1.34 -3.87
CA ALA A 22 -10.87 -0.43 -4.76
C ALA A 22 -11.71 0.77 -5.25
N ALA A 23 -13.05 0.63 -5.29
CA ALA A 23 -13.96 1.71 -5.62
C ALA A 23 -14.13 2.69 -4.44
N CYS A 24 -14.07 2.19 -3.20
CA CYS A 24 -14.21 2.99 -1.99
C CYS A 24 -13.06 3.99 -1.80
N ASP A 25 -11.81 3.62 -2.07
CA ASP A 25 -10.68 4.52 -1.84
C ASP A 25 -10.73 5.78 -2.74
N ARG A 26 -11.12 5.63 -4.01
CA ARG A 26 -11.23 6.79 -4.92
C ARG A 26 -12.32 7.77 -4.48
N GLN A 27 -13.45 7.28 -4.02
CA GLN A 27 -14.54 8.11 -3.48
C GLN A 27 -14.10 8.74 -2.15
N ASN A 28 -13.52 7.98 -1.24
CA ASN A 28 -13.03 8.46 0.05
C ASN A 28 -12.02 9.60 -0.12
N ILE A 29 -11.09 9.48 -1.09
CA ILE A 29 -10.11 10.52 -1.38
C ILE A 29 -10.78 11.78 -1.92
N SER A 30 -11.77 11.66 -2.80
CA SER A 30 -12.45 12.82 -3.41
C SER A 30 -13.29 13.65 -2.42
N GLU A 31 -13.60 13.08 -1.28
CA GLU A 31 -14.39 13.72 -0.22
C GLU A 31 -13.53 14.32 0.91
N LEU A 32 -12.20 14.17 0.83
CA LEU A 32 -11.24 14.75 1.76
C LEU A 32 -10.51 15.93 1.11
N GLU A 33 -10.36 17.01 1.87
CA GLU A 33 -9.70 18.25 1.44
C GLU A 33 -8.57 18.62 2.41
N GLU A 34 -7.36 18.81 1.85
CA GLU A 34 -6.17 19.21 2.63
C GLU A 34 -6.39 20.59 3.27
N GLY A 35 -6.05 20.70 4.56
CA GLY A 35 -6.23 21.91 5.36
C GLY A 35 -7.66 22.11 5.93
N VAL A 36 -8.64 21.30 5.48
CA VAL A 36 -10.05 21.40 5.88
C VAL A 36 -10.51 20.18 6.66
N SER A 37 -10.36 18.97 6.07
CA SER A 37 -10.81 17.73 6.69
C SER A 37 -10.04 17.45 7.99
N THR A 38 -10.75 16.94 8.98
CA THR A 38 -10.21 16.61 10.30
C THR A 38 -9.69 15.19 10.37
N GLU A 39 -8.94 14.86 11.43
CA GLU A 39 -8.58 13.47 11.75
C GLU A 39 -9.81 12.56 11.80
N ALA A 40 -10.94 13.05 12.37
CA ALA A 40 -12.17 12.28 12.46
C ALA A 40 -12.73 11.94 11.07
N ASP A 41 -12.72 12.88 10.14
CA ASP A 41 -13.15 12.65 8.75
C ASP A 41 -12.26 11.61 8.06
N VAL A 42 -10.94 11.67 8.27
CA VAL A 42 -9.99 10.68 7.75
C VAL A 42 -10.29 9.29 8.31
N ARG A 43 -10.51 9.16 9.63
CA ARG A 43 -10.82 7.87 10.25
C ARG A 43 -12.19 7.32 9.84
N GLU A 44 -13.16 8.17 9.60
CA GLU A 44 -14.47 7.77 9.08
C GLU A 44 -14.34 7.14 7.69
N ARG A 45 -13.49 7.70 6.82
CA ARG A 45 -13.32 7.26 5.42
C ARG A 45 -12.35 6.11 5.23
N PHE A 46 -11.22 6.14 5.92
CA PHE A 46 -10.13 5.16 5.76
C PHE A 46 -10.11 4.08 6.86
N GLY A 47 -10.85 4.29 7.95
CA GLY A 47 -10.81 3.44 9.14
C GLY A 47 -9.64 3.79 10.06
N ALA A 48 -9.28 2.85 10.95
CA ALA A 48 -8.10 2.98 11.78
C ALA A 48 -6.83 2.81 10.94
N PRO A 49 -5.79 3.65 11.12
CA PRO A 49 -4.51 3.45 10.47
C PRO A 49 -3.82 2.17 10.97
N GLU A 50 -3.05 1.50 10.10
CA GLU A 50 -2.25 0.33 10.49
C GLU A 50 -1.02 0.71 11.33
N ALA A 51 -0.47 1.90 11.09
CA ALA A 51 0.62 2.48 11.86
C ALA A 51 0.47 4.00 11.94
N VAL A 52 1.02 4.58 13.00
CA VAL A 52 1.12 6.02 13.20
C VAL A 52 2.56 6.35 13.50
N TRP A 53 3.12 7.32 12.78
CA TRP A 53 4.48 7.80 12.94
C TRP A 53 4.46 9.26 13.37
N ASP A 54 5.43 9.65 14.18
CA ASP A 54 5.65 11.06 14.45
C ASP A 54 6.22 11.75 13.21
N GLY A 55 5.59 12.83 12.82
CA GLY A 55 6.01 13.73 11.73
C GLY A 55 6.73 14.95 12.27
N GLU A 56 7.00 15.92 11.40
CA GLU A 56 7.59 17.20 11.76
C GLU A 56 6.54 18.10 12.44
N ASP A 57 6.99 19.06 13.24
CA ASP A 57 6.17 20.11 13.89
C ASP A 57 4.94 19.57 14.65
N GLY A 58 5.06 18.40 15.27
CA GLY A 58 3.97 17.78 16.05
C GLY A 58 2.88 17.13 15.19
N ALA A 59 3.09 17.01 13.89
CA ALA A 59 2.19 16.26 13.02
C ALA A 59 2.29 14.76 13.27
N GLN A 60 1.26 14.03 12.85
CA GLN A 60 1.24 12.56 12.82
C GLN A 60 1.05 12.06 11.39
N ILE A 61 1.74 10.99 11.01
CA ILE A 61 1.63 10.34 9.71
C ILE A 61 0.91 9.02 9.89
N TYR A 62 -0.28 8.92 9.33
CA TYR A 62 -1.15 7.75 9.37
C TYR A 62 -0.88 6.88 8.15
N GLU A 63 -0.56 5.59 8.35
CA GLU A 63 -0.29 4.62 7.30
C GLU A 63 -1.52 3.75 7.03
N TYR A 64 -1.93 3.69 5.76
CA TYR A 64 -3.02 2.86 5.26
C TYR A 64 -2.52 1.99 4.11
N ASN A 65 -2.26 0.71 4.39
CA ASN A 65 -1.78 -0.23 3.40
C ASN A 65 -2.93 -0.97 2.72
N ARG A 66 -2.83 -1.14 1.41
CA ARG A 66 -3.78 -1.95 0.61
C ARG A 66 -3.14 -3.24 0.09
N GLN A 67 -1.87 -3.47 0.44
CA GLN A 67 -1.16 -4.72 0.15
C GLN A 67 -1.67 -5.87 1.04
N PRO A 68 -1.71 -7.12 0.57
CA PRO A 68 -1.34 -7.59 -0.77
C PRO A 68 -2.46 -7.50 -1.81
N ALA A 69 -3.71 -7.21 -1.43
CA ALA A 69 -4.86 -7.24 -2.33
C ALA A 69 -4.89 -6.07 -3.32
N GLY A 70 -4.41 -4.89 -2.90
CA GLY A 70 -4.36 -3.68 -3.71
C GLY A 70 -2.97 -3.38 -4.26
N TYR A 71 -2.87 -2.26 -4.94
CA TYR A 71 -1.64 -1.74 -5.56
C TYR A 71 -1.32 -0.31 -5.12
N GLN A 72 -1.86 0.10 -3.99
CA GLN A 72 -1.68 1.43 -3.41
C GLN A 72 -1.42 1.32 -1.92
N ASN A 73 -0.58 2.21 -1.40
CA ASN A 73 -0.46 2.49 0.02
C ASN A 73 -0.58 4.00 0.19
N TYR A 74 -1.25 4.42 1.25
CA TYR A 74 -1.47 5.84 1.52
C TYR A 74 -0.78 6.25 2.81
N GLN A 75 -0.25 7.45 2.80
CA GLN A 75 0.17 8.18 3.99
C GLN A 75 -0.64 9.45 4.08
N ILE A 76 -1.29 9.64 5.23
CA ILE A 76 -2.10 10.82 5.53
C ILE A 76 -1.47 11.54 6.71
N THR A 77 -1.06 12.77 6.48
CA THR A 77 -0.47 13.61 7.53
C THR A 77 -1.57 14.40 8.22
N ILE A 78 -1.66 14.24 9.52
CA ILE A 78 -2.51 15.05 10.40
C ILE A 78 -1.63 16.07 11.10
N GLY A 79 -1.91 17.33 10.88
CA GLY A 79 -1.19 18.43 11.53
C GLY A 79 -1.44 18.50 13.03
N ALA A 80 -0.64 19.28 13.76
CA ALA A 80 -0.82 19.53 15.19
C ALA A 80 -2.16 20.20 15.52
N ASP A 81 -2.82 20.82 14.54
CA ASP A 81 -4.17 21.40 14.65
C ASP A 81 -5.29 20.37 14.47
N GLY A 82 -4.96 19.08 14.28
CA GLY A 82 -5.91 17.98 14.07
C GLY A 82 -6.51 17.93 12.66
N LYS A 83 -5.99 18.69 11.70
CA LYS A 83 -6.46 18.67 10.31
C LYS A 83 -5.54 17.87 9.42
N MET A 84 -6.12 17.32 8.35
CA MET A 84 -5.37 16.64 7.30
C MET A 84 -4.51 17.64 6.52
N ALA A 85 -3.20 17.62 6.75
CA ALA A 85 -2.26 18.48 6.04
C ALA A 85 -1.88 17.93 4.66
N ALA A 86 -1.87 16.59 4.50
CA ALA A 86 -1.54 15.95 3.23
C ALA A 86 -2.12 14.53 3.14
N LEU A 87 -2.53 14.13 1.91
CA LEU A 87 -2.85 12.76 1.54
C LEU A 87 -1.97 12.36 0.36
N ARG A 88 -1.15 11.31 0.51
CA ARG A 88 -0.20 10.88 -0.51
C ARG A 88 -0.31 9.37 -0.76
N GLN A 89 -0.48 8.99 -2.02
CA GLN A 89 -0.26 7.61 -2.48
C GLN A 89 1.25 7.43 -2.66
N VAL A 90 1.84 6.46 -1.92
CA VAL A 90 3.30 6.36 -1.81
C VAL A 90 3.94 5.37 -2.78
N LEU A 91 3.17 4.46 -3.40
CA LEU A 91 3.69 3.50 -4.37
C LEU A 91 3.70 4.09 -5.78
N ALA A 92 4.63 5.01 -6.01
CA ALA A 92 4.78 5.72 -7.27
C ALA A 92 6.26 5.85 -7.68
N PRO A 93 6.57 5.88 -9.01
CA PRO A 93 7.95 5.90 -9.51
C PRO A 93 8.84 6.96 -8.86
N HIS A 94 8.35 8.18 -8.67
CA HIS A 94 9.12 9.26 -8.06
C HIS A 94 9.55 8.99 -6.60
N ASN A 95 8.82 8.15 -5.86
CA ASN A 95 9.23 7.69 -4.53
C ASN A 95 10.24 6.55 -4.61
N PHE A 96 10.11 5.68 -5.60
CA PHE A 96 11.04 4.57 -5.81
C PHE A 96 12.45 5.07 -6.17
N GLU A 97 12.55 6.12 -7.01
CA GLU A 97 13.80 6.75 -7.41
C GLU A 97 14.59 7.35 -6.23
N ARG A 98 13.91 7.65 -5.11
CA ARG A 98 14.52 8.16 -3.90
C ARG A 98 15.20 7.07 -3.05
N ILE A 99 14.96 5.80 -3.36
CA ILE A 99 15.55 4.67 -2.62
C ILE A 99 16.93 4.40 -3.17
N GLN A 100 17.94 4.59 -2.33
CA GLN A 100 19.35 4.50 -2.71
C GLN A 100 20.04 3.33 -1.99
N PRO A 101 21.08 2.72 -2.58
CA PRO A 101 21.92 1.73 -1.91
C PRO A 101 22.43 2.23 -0.55
N GLY A 102 22.46 1.34 0.43
CA GLY A 102 22.84 1.65 1.81
C GLY A 102 21.72 2.19 2.70
N MET A 103 20.58 2.58 2.14
CA MET A 103 19.42 3.05 2.92
C MET A 103 18.92 1.96 3.87
N PRO A 104 18.62 2.27 5.15
CA PRO A 104 18.05 1.30 6.09
C PRO A 104 16.66 0.81 5.66
N MET A 105 16.36 -0.46 5.90
CA MET A 105 15.05 -1.07 5.63
C MET A 105 13.90 -0.29 6.26
N GLU A 106 14.07 0.16 7.51
CA GLU A 106 13.02 0.93 8.18
C GLU A 106 12.70 2.25 7.51
N GLN A 107 13.71 2.92 6.93
CA GLN A 107 13.50 4.14 6.16
C GLN A 107 12.69 3.84 4.90
N VAL A 108 13.00 2.76 4.19
CA VAL A 108 12.22 2.31 3.02
C VAL A 108 10.78 1.97 3.43
N ARG A 109 10.61 1.28 4.56
CA ARG A 109 9.28 0.96 5.12
C ARG A 109 8.47 2.22 5.44
N ARG A 110 9.10 3.24 6.02
CA ARG A 110 8.46 4.53 6.26
C ARG A 110 8.08 5.26 4.97
N MET A 111 8.85 5.08 3.89
CA MET A 111 8.57 5.72 2.60
C MET A 111 7.44 5.03 1.83
N LEU A 112 7.39 3.70 1.84
CA LEU A 112 6.50 2.91 0.95
C LEU A 112 5.36 2.20 1.67
N GLY A 113 5.38 2.18 2.99
CA GLY A 113 4.44 1.38 3.76
C GLY A 113 4.75 -0.13 3.71
N LYS A 114 3.81 -0.95 4.14
CA LYS A 114 3.97 -2.41 4.24
C LYS A 114 4.13 -3.04 2.85
N PRO A 115 5.12 -3.95 2.66
CA PRO A 115 5.26 -4.68 1.41
C PRO A 115 4.16 -5.74 1.24
N MET A 116 3.89 -6.09 0.00
CA MET A 116 3.01 -7.21 -0.36
C MET A 116 3.61 -8.54 0.09
N LYS A 117 4.92 -8.71 -0.10
CA LYS A 117 5.64 -9.95 0.15
C LYS A 117 7.06 -9.67 0.61
N ILE A 118 7.57 -10.55 1.48
CA ILE A 118 8.96 -10.59 1.90
C ILE A 118 9.49 -11.99 1.61
N THR A 119 10.56 -12.08 0.83
CA THR A 119 11.15 -13.37 0.41
C THR A 119 12.63 -13.40 0.77
N PRO A 120 13.05 -14.26 1.72
CA PRO A 120 14.48 -14.47 2.00
C PRO A 120 15.10 -15.38 0.95
N TYR A 121 16.29 -15.01 0.48
CA TYR A 121 17.15 -15.80 -0.43
C TYR A 121 18.44 -16.17 0.27
N ALA A 122 18.40 -17.24 1.08
CA ALA A 122 19.50 -17.63 1.96
C ALA A 122 20.84 -17.84 1.23
N LEU A 123 20.85 -18.45 0.04
CA LEU A 123 22.07 -18.68 -0.76
C LEU A 123 22.71 -17.39 -1.26
N LYS A 124 21.91 -16.33 -1.47
CA LYS A 124 22.39 -15.02 -1.90
C LYS A 124 22.66 -14.08 -0.73
N GLN A 125 22.26 -14.49 0.48
CA GLN A 125 22.28 -13.63 1.66
C GLN A 125 21.52 -12.33 1.43
N GLU A 126 20.35 -12.41 0.79
CA GLU A 126 19.49 -11.29 0.45
C GLU A 126 18.07 -11.51 0.95
N THR A 127 17.35 -10.43 1.22
CA THR A 127 15.91 -10.46 1.45
C THR A 127 15.24 -9.47 0.51
N HIS A 128 14.28 -9.96 -0.27
CA HIS A 128 13.53 -9.15 -1.21
C HIS A 128 12.21 -8.70 -0.58
N TYR A 129 11.94 -7.41 -0.64
CA TYR A 129 10.68 -6.80 -0.26
C TYR A 129 9.98 -6.32 -1.51
N ASP A 130 8.77 -6.83 -1.76
CA ASP A 130 8.01 -6.59 -2.97
C ASP A 130 6.79 -5.72 -2.67
N TRP A 131 6.57 -4.67 -3.47
CA TRP A 131 5.38 -3.86 -3.48
C TRP A 131 4.72 -3.94 -4.85
N ARG A 132 3.44 -4.29 -4.88
CA ARG A 132 2.63 -4.21 -6.11
C ARG A 132 2.20 -2.77 -6.30
N TYR A 133 2.38 -2.24 -7.51
CA TYR A 133 1.94 -0.89 -7.85
C TYR A 133 1.40 -0.85 -9.27
N ARG A 134 0.71 0.24 -9.62
CA ARG A 134 0.20 0.47 -10.97
C ARG A 134 0.85 1.72 -11.56
N ASP A 135 1.38 1.57 -12.77
CA ASP A 135 2.09 2.60 -13.52
C ASP A 135 1.30 2.99 -14.79
N GLY A 136 -0.02 3.11 -14.65
CA GLY A 136 -0.94 3.45 -15.73
C GLY A 136 -2.39 3.10 -15.39
N PRO A 137 -3.33 3.39 -16.28
CA PRO A 137 -4.76 3.22 -16.04
C PRO A 137 -5.26 1.76 -16.13
N ASN A 138 -4.52 0.89 -16.83
CA ASN A 138 -4.96 -0.45 -17.15
C ASN A 138 -4.43 -1.51 -16.15
N GLU A 139 -5.09 -2.66 -16.07
CA GLU A 139 -4.58 -3.79 -15.25
C GLU A 139 -3.21 -4.28 -15.73
N GLY A 140 -2.96 -4.26 -17.05
CA GLY A 140 -1.67 -4.63 -17.64
C GLY A 140 -0.50 -3.73 -17.23
N ASP A 141 -0.79 -2.57 -16.65
CA ASP A 141 0.21 -1.62 -16.14
C ASP A 141 0.65 -1.95 -14.69
N THR A 142 0.15 -3.06 -14.12
CA THR A 142 0.53 -3.50 -12.78
C THR A 142 1.93 -4.11 -12.79
N LYS A 143 2.76 -3.63 -11.88
CA LYS A 143 4.18 -3.98 -11.71
C LYS A 143 4.49 -4.37 -10.27
N LEU A 144 5.60 -5.04 -10.08
CA LEU A 144 6.25 -5.23 -8.78
C LEU A 144 7.48 -4.31 -8.71
N PHE A 145 7.53 -3.53 -7.66
CA PHE A 145 8.75 -2.85 -7.24
C PHE A 145 9.40 -3.68 -6.14
N THR A 146 10.62 -4.14 -6.37
CA THR A 146 11.39 -4.95 -5.43
C THR A 146 12.55 -4.15 -4.90
N VAL A 147 12.72 -4.15 -3.59
CA VAL A 147 13.93 -3.67 -2.91
C VAL A 147 14.66 -4.87 -2.34
N VAL A 148 15.92 -5.02 -2.73
CA VAL A 148 16.83 -6.08 -2.26
C VAL A 148 17.60 -5.56 -1.06
N PHE A 149 17.53 -6.27 0.05
CA PHE A 149 18.25 -5.95 1.28
C PHE A 149 19.34 -6.97 1.57
N SER A 150 20.47 -6.49 2.04
CA SER A 150 21.57 -7.28 2.62
C SER A 150 21.17 -7.88 3.99
N PRO A 151 21.99 -8.78 4.59
CA PRO A 151 21.71 -9.35 5.91
C PRO A 151 21.59 -8.31 7.04
N ASP A 152 22.29 -7.19 6.93
CA ASP A 152 22.22 -6.06 7.85
C ASP A 152 21.10 -5.06 7.51
N LEU A 153 20.14 -5.49 6.69
CA LEU A 153 18.94 -4.74 6.29
C LEU A 153 19.24 -3.38 5.64
N ARG A 154 20.27 -3.36 4.78
CA ARG A 154 20.59 -2.21 3.94
C ARG A 154 20.20 -2.48 2.50
N VAL A 155 19.70 -1.47 1.80
CA VAL A 155 19.38 -1.56 0.37
C VAL A 155 20.64 -1.91 -0.42
N VAL A 156 20.58 -2.96 -1.20
CA VAL A 156 21.60 -3.38 -2.16
C VAL A 156 21.25 -2.86 -3.55
N SER A 157 20.02 -3.12 -3.98
CA SER A 157 19.50 -2.70 -5.29
C SER A 157 17.98 -2.62 -5.29
N THR A 158 17.45 -2.01 -6.34
CA THR A 158 16.01 -1.96 -6.61
C THR A 158 15.73 -2.40 -8.04
N MET A 159 14.54 -2.94 -8.28
CA MET A 159 14.07 -3.28 -9.62
C MET A 159 12.56 -3.11 -9.73
N SER A 160 12.09 -2.79 -10.93
CA SER A 160 10.66 -2.82 -11.28
C SER A 160 10.46 -3.79 -12.43
N VAL A 161 9.54 -4.73 -12.25
CA VAL A 161 9.19 -5.71 -13.27
C VAL A 161 7.67 -5.77 -13.44
N ARG A 162 7.21 -6.26 -14.59
CA ARG A 162 5.78 -6.57 -14.76
C ARG A 162 5.36 -7.59 -13.71
N ASP A 163 4.15 -7.45 -13.15
CA ASP A 163 3.64 -8.37 -12.15
C ASP A 163 3.48 -9.78 -12.77
N PRO A 164 4.23 -10.79 -12.31
CA PRO A 164 4.17 -12.14 -12.86
C PRO A 164 2.85 -12.86 -12.56
N ASP A 165 2.07 -12.40 -11.59
CA ASP A 165 0.78 -13.01 -11.26
C ASP A 165 -0.31 -12.62 -12.27
N LEU A 166 -0.13 -11.55 -13.05
CA LEU A 166 -1.04 -11.19 -14.14
C LEU A 166 -1.05 -12.24 -15.27
N ASP A 167 0.05 -12.94 -15.47
CA ASP A 167 0.16 -13.96 -16.52
C ASP A 167 -0.41 -15.33 -16.08
N ARG A 168 -0.60 -15.54 -14.76
CA ARG A 168 -1.16 -16.78 -14.18
C ARG A 168 -2.68 -16.79 -14.10
N SER A 169 -3.30 -15.63 -14.26
CA SER A 169 -4.76 -15.46 -14.18
C SER A 169 -5.46 -15.52 -15.55
N ARG A 170 -4.74 -15.87 -16.61
CA ARG A 170 -5.23 -16.14 -17.95
C ARG A 170 -5.09 -17.63 -18.26
#